data_75acfea244c108ca892cf75a2a0f1347
#
_entry.id   75acfea244c108ca892cf75a2a0f1347
#
_cell.length_a   1.000
_cell.length_b   1.000
_cell.length_c   1.000
_cell.angle_alpha   90.00
_cell.angle_beta   90.00
_cell.angle_gamma   90.00
#
_symmetry.space_group_name_H-M   'P 1'
#
loop_
_entity.id
_entity.type
_entity.pdbx_description
1 polymer ?
#
loop_
_entity_poly.entity_id
_entity_poly.type
_entity_poly.pdbx_seq_one_letter_code
_entity_poly.pdbx_strand_id
1 'polypeptide(L)'
;EKGWGVFGVELFVLTDGSVLFNEVSPRPHDTGMVTMASQRLSEFALHARAILGLPITQEHVALSIPDGAVAASHAIVIQGDGEAEFRNVANALSQPGTDLRIFAKPEVHGHRRMAVALAIGTDEADARAKAENVAESLEIDIA
;
A
#
# COMPACT_ATOMS: atom_id res chain seq x y z
N GLU A 1 28.55 -6.37 -6.93
CA GLU A 1 27.99 -6.43 -5.57
C GLU A 1 26.71 -7.26 -5.60
N LYS A 2 26.44 -8.04 -4.54
CA LYS A 2 25.21 -8.83 -4.43
C LYS A 2 24.28 -8.09 -3.48
N GLY A 3 23.19 -7.53 -4.02
CA GLY A 3 22.12 -6.94 -3.23
C GLY A 3 21.10 -8.00 -2.81
N TRP A 4 20.66 -7.96 -1.55
CA TRP A 4 19.62 -8.81 -1.00
C TRP A 4 18.45 -7.93 -0.56
N GLY A 5 17.27 -8.21 -1.06
CA GLY A 5 16.07 -7.44 -0.73
C GLY A 5 14.97 -7.57 -1.77
N VAL A 6 13.87 -6.87 -1.56
CA VAL A 6 12.82 -6.64 -2.54
C VAL A 6 13.15 -5.35 -3.28
N PHE A 7 12.93 -5.35 -4.58
CA PHE A 7 13.13 -4.19 -5.44
C PHE A 7 11.78 -3.83 -6.07
N GLY A 8 11.36 -2.58 -5.92
CA GLY A 8 10.25 -2.01 -6.68
C GLY A 8 10.75 -1.59 -8.06
N VAL A 9 10.15 -2.13 -9.12
CA VAL A 9 10.48 -1.75 -10.50
C VAL A 9 9.24 -1.16 -11.14
N GLU A 10 9.29 0.11 -11.51
CA GLU A 10 8.19 0.79 -12.21
C GLU A 10 8.41 0.76 -13.71
N LEU A 11 7.36 0.39 -14.42
CA LEU A 11 7.32 0.25 -15.87
C LEU A 11 6.10 0.97 -16.43
N PHE A 12 6.25 1.64 -17.59
CA PHE A 12 5.13 2.10 -18.39
C PHE A 12 4.81 1.08 -19.47
N VAL A 13 3.55 0.68 -19.57
CA VAL A 13 3.03 -0.10 -20.69
C VAL A 13 2.32 0.86 -21.62
N LEU A 14 2.86 1.05 -22.83
CA LEU A 14 2.32 1.95 -23.83
C LEU A 14 1.13 1.33 -24.57
N THR A 15 0.39 2.14 -25.30
CA THR A 15 -0.80 1.72 -26.06
C THR A 15 -0.50 0.73 -27.17
N ASP A 16 0.74 0.71 -27.68
CA ASP A 16 1.23 -0.25 -28.67
C ASP A 16 1.74 -1.57 -28.03
N GLY A 17 1.65 -1.70 -26.71
CA GLY A 17 2.11 -2.85 -25.95
C GLY A 17 3.61 -2.82 -25.63
N SER A 18 4.37 -1.83 -26.05
CA SER A 18 5.76 -1.67 -25.66
C SER A 18 5.89 -1.29 -24.18
N VAL A 19 7.01 -1.68 -23.56
CA VAL A 19 7.27 -1.46 -22.15
C VAL A 19 8.48 -0.55 -22.00
N LEU A 20 8.32 0.55 -21.26
CA LEU A 20 9.39 1.46 -20.90
C LEU A 20 9.72 1.35 -19.42
N PHE A 21 11.01 1.29 -19.11
CA PHE A 21 11.50 1.39 -17.74
C PHE A 21 11.31 2.83 -17.23
N ASN A 22 10.79 2.98 -16.00
CA ASN A 22 10.69 4.25 -15.30
C ASN A 22 11.75 4.37 -14.21
N GLU A 23 11.60 3.60 -13.13
CA GLU A 23 12.57 3.63 -12.04
C GLU A 23 12.73 2.27 -11.36
N VAL A 24 13.81 2.13 -10.59
CA VAL A 24 14.00 1.02 -9.66
C VAL A 24 14.31 1.56 -8.26
N SER A 25 13.56 1.07 -7.28
CA SER A 25 13.78 1.35 -5.87
C SER A 25 14.31 0.07 -5.18
N PRO A 26 15.54 0.06 -4.63
CA PRO A 26 16.11 -1.11 -3.96
C PRO A 26 15.54 -1.27 -2.54
N ARG A 27 14.24 -1.25 -2.39
CA ARG A 27 13.47 -1.31 -1.17
C ARG A 27 12.00 -1.62 -1.48
N PRO A 28 11.18 -1.95 -0.46
CA PRO A 28 9.73 -1.89 -0.60
C PRO A 28 9.27 -0.54 -1.16
N HIS A 29 8.28 -0.56 -2.04
CA HIS A 29 7.78 0.60 -2.76
C HIS A 29 6.29 0.80 -2.48
N ASP A 30 5.82 2.04 -2.53
CA ASP A 30 4.42 2.35 -2.23
C ASP A 30 3.41 1.68 -3.17
N THR A 31 3.79 1.38 -4.41
CA THR A 31 2.98 0.58 -5.33
C THR A 31 2.78 -0.87 -4.85
N GLY A 32 3.69 -1.38 -4.01
CA GLY A 32 3.61 -2.70 -3.38
C GLY A 32 2.81 -2.74 -2.07
N MET A 33 2.34 -1.60 -1.56
CA MET A 33 1.59 -1.56 -0.29
C MET A 33 0.30 -2.40 -0.32
N VAL A 34 -0.31 -2.58 -1.48
CA VAL A 34 -1.47 -3.46 -1.67
C VAL A 34 -1.20 -4.90 -1.22
N THR A 35 0.05 -5.33 -1.22
CA THR A 35 0.45 -6.67 -0.75
C THR A 35 0.15 -6.91 0.73
N MET A 36 -0.01 -5.84 1.54
CA MET A 36 -0.41 -5.96 2.94
C MET A 36 -1.84 -6.51 3.10
N ALA A 37 -2.70 -6.30 2.11
CA ALA A 37 -4.06 -6.84 2.10
C ALA A 37 -4.22 -8.08 1.22
N SER A 38 -3.41 -8.21 0.15
CA SER A 38 -3.64 -9.20 -0.90
C SER A 38 -2.79 -10.44 -0.82
N GLN A 39 -1.64 -10.41 -0.16
CA GLN A 39 -0.68 -11.51 -0.14
C GLN A 39 -0.49 -12.10 1.26
N ARG A 40 -0.05 -13.36 1.31
CA ARG A 40 0.28 -14.03 2.56
C ARG A 40 1.39 -13.32 3.33
N LEU A 41 2.43 -12.85 2.62
CA LEU A 41 3.45 -11.95 3.17
C LEU A 41 3.48 -10.66 2.36
N SER A 42 3.44 -9.54 3.07
CA SER A 42 3.59 -8.23 2.46
C SER A 42 4.99 -8.04 1.87
N GLU A 43 5.16 -7.07 0.98
CA GLU A 43 6.48 -6.68 0.47
C GLU A 43 7.50 -6.38 1.58
N PHE A 44 7.04 -5.82 2.72
CA PHE A 44 7.89 -5.54 3.88
C PHE A 44 8.37 -6.82 4.55
N ALA A 45 7.48 -7.80 4.75
CA ALA A 45 7.82 -9.09 5.31
C ALA A 45 8.75 -9.89 4.38
N LEU A 46 8.51 -9.82 3.07
CA LEU A 46 9.38 -10.42 2.05
C LEU A 46 10.77 -9.76 2.04
N HIS A 47 10.82 -8.42 2.16
CA HIS A 47 12.08 -7.70 2.26
C HIS A 47 12.89 -8.11 3.49
N ALA A 48 12.24 -8.19 4.66
CA ALA A 48 12.88 -8.65 5.89
C ALA A 48 13.43 -10.07 5.74
N ARG A 49 12.65 -10.99 5.13
CA ARG A 49 13.14 -12.35 4.84
C ARG A 49 14.36 -12.35 3.92
N ALA A 50 14.33 -11.55 2.86
CA ALA A 50 15.42 -11.46 1.90
C ALA A 50 16.72 -10.98 2.54
N ILE A 51 16.69 -9.89 3.31
CA ILE A 51 17.89 -9.35 3.98
C ILE A 51 18.43 -10.26 5.08
N LEU A 52 17.56 -11.07 5.70
CA LEU A 52 17.95 -12.07 6.70
C LEU A 52 18.38 -13.41 6.08
N GLY A 53 18.35 -13.54 4.74
CA GLY A 53 18.68 -14.79 4.06
C GLY A 53 17.68 -15.92 4.30
N LEU A 54 16.46 -15.60 4.73
CA LEU A 54 15.41 -16.60 4.96
C LEU A 54 14.80 -17.05 3.62
N PRO A 55 14.40 -18.32 3.48
CA PRO A 55 13.80 -18.82 2.27
C PRO A 55 12.50 -18.07 1.91
N ILE A 56 12.35 -17.73 0.62
CA ILE A 56 11.11 -17.22 0.05
C ILE A 56 10.61 -18.27 -0.94
N THR A 57 9.38 -18.74 -0.72
CA THR A 57 8.72 -19.76 -1.54
C THR A 57 7.51 -19.17 -2.26
N GLN A 58 6.97 -19.88 -3.23
CA GLN A 58 5.75 -19.50 -3.94
C GLN A 58 4.57 -19.24 -2.99
N GLU A 59 4.47 -20.00 -1.89
CA GLU A 59 3.43 -19.81 -0.89
C GLU A 59 3.50 -18.43 -0.21
N HIS A 60 4.70 -17.89 -0.01
CA HIS A 60 4.89 -16.59 0.63
C HIS A 60 4.40 -15.42 -0.22
N VAL A 61 4.43 -15.56 -1.54
CA VAL A 61 3.98 -14.53 -2.52
C VAL A 61 2.58 -14.81 -3.07
N ALA A 62 1.95 -15.91 -2.65
CA ALA A 62 0.61 -16.25 -3.08
C ALA A 62 -0.42 -15.24 -2.57
N LEU A 63 -1.46 -15.01 -3.38
CA LEU A 63 -2.62 -14.25 -2.93
C LEU A 63 -3.31 -14.96 -1.77
N SER A 64 -3.76 -14.20 -0.78
CA SER A 64 -4.48 -14.67 0.41
C SER A 64 -5.89 -14.08 0.50
N ILE A 65 -6.40 -13.59 -0.62
CA ILE A 65 -7.76 -13.07 -0.78
C ILE A 65 -8.66 -14.13 -1.41
N PRO A 66 -9.99 -14.03 -1.27
CA PRO A 66 -10.94 -14.96 -1.90
C PRO A 66 -10.76 -15.05 -3.42
N ASP A 67 -11.08 -16.20 -4.00
CA ASP A 67 -11.03 -16.41 -5.45
C ASP A 67 -11.91 -15.38 -6.17
N GLY A 68 -11.32 -14.73 -7.18
CA GLY A 68 -11.97 -13.68 -7.96
C GLY A 68 -11.99 -12.30 -7.28
N ALA A 69 -11.59 -12.19 -6.03
CA ALA A 69 -11.49 -10.88 -5.35
C ALA A 69 -10.27 -10.08 -5.86
N VAL A 70 -10.37 -8.77 -5.70
CA VAL A 70 -9.33 -7.80 -6.05
C VAL A 70 -8.98 -6.96 -4.83
N ALA A 71 -7.73 -6.58 -4.69
CA ALA A 71 -7.31 -5.66 -3.65
C ALA A 71 -6.86 -4.31 -4.25
N ALA A 72 -7.09 -3.24 -3.50
CA ALA A 72 -6.63 -1.90 -3.84
C ALA A 72 -5.95 -1.21 -2.66
N SER A 73 -5.09 -0.26 -2.96
CA SER A 73 -4.50 0.68 -2.00
C SER A 73 -4.79 2.12 -2.43
N HIS A 74 -5.09 2.99 -1.46
CA HIS A 74 -5.30 4.42 -1.67
C HIS A 74 -4.37 5.19 -0.75
N ALA A 75 -3.47 5.99 -1.33
CA ALA A 75 -2.50 6.78 -0.56
C ALA A 75 -3.20 7.98 0.08
N ILE A 76 -3.00 8.18 1.38
CA ILE A 76 -3.52 9.33 2.11
C ILE A 76 -2.40 10.37 2.21
N VAL A 77 -2.54 11.40 1.39
CA VAL A 77 -1.60 12.54 1.31
C VAL A 77 -2.19 13.71 2.05
N ILE A 78 -1.47 14.22 3.03
CA ILE A 78 -1.87 15.37 3.84
C ILE A 78 -1.07 16.58 3.42
N GLN A 79 -1.74 17.74 3.34
CA GLN A 79 -1.11 19.01 3.06
C GLN A 79 -1.16 19.89 4.32
N GLY A 80 -0.01 20.45 4.71
CA GLY A 80 0.10 21.37 5.84
C GLY A 80 1.48 21.35 6.48
N ASP A 81 1.58 21.95 7.66
CA ASP A 81 2.78 21.98 8.49
C ASP A 81 2.38 21.72 9.94
N GLY A 82 2.87 20.64 10.54
CA GLY A 82 2.60 20.24 11.93
C GLY A 82 2.35 18.76 12.10
N GLU A 83 1.91 18.35 13.29
CA GLU A 83 1.55 16.97 13.59
C GLU A 83 0.16 16.64 13.03
N ALA A 84 0.04 15.47 12.41
CA ALA A 84 -1.25 14.99 11.89
C ALA A 84 -1.96 14.10 12.92
N GLU A 85 -3.16 14.50 13.33
CA GLU A 85 -4.06 13.71 14.17
C GLU A 85 -5.14 13.05 13.30
N PHE A 86 -5.27 11.74 13.40
CA PHE A 86 -6.25 10.96 12.67
C PHE A 86 -7.44 10.64 13.59
N ARG A 87 -8.63 11.07 13.19
CA ARG A 87 -9.88 10.83 13.90
C ARG A 87 -10.87 10.05 13.04
N ASN A 88 -11.97 9.64 13.63
CA ASN A 88 -13.06 8.90 12.97
C ASN A 88 -12.65 7.54 12.35
N VAL A 89 -11.53 6.97 12.82
CA VAL A 89 -10.97 5.72 12.29
C VAL A 89 -11.94 4.55 12.38
N ALA A 90 -12.71 4.46 13.48
CA ALA A 90 -13.69 3.37 13.65
C ALA A 90 -14.77 3.40 12.57
N ASN A 91 -15.25 4.57 12.19
CA ASN A 91 -16.23 4.71 11.11
C ASN A 91 -15.60 4.46 9.74
N ALA A 92 -14.38 4.96 9.49
CA ALA A 92 -13.64 4.74 8.26
C ALA A 92 -13.42 3.23 7.98
N LEU A 93 -13.21 2.43 9.02
CA LEU A 93 -13.01 0.98 8.94
C LEU A 93 -14.28 0.16 9.16
N SER A 94 -15.47 0.77 9.13
CA SER A 94 -16.74 0.07 9.36
C SER A 94 -17.13 -0.90 8.24
N GLN A 95 -16.62 -0.67 7.02
CA GLN A 95 -16.92 -1.52 5.88
C GLN A 95 -16.02 -2.77 5.88
N PRO A 96 -16.60 -4.00 5.75
CA PRO A 96 -15.81 -5.22 5.69
C PRO A 96 -14.80 -5.23 4.54
N GLY A 97 -13.63 -5.81 4.80
CA GLY A 97 -12.56 -5.93 3.80
C GLY A 97 -11.72 -4.67 3.66
N THR A 98 -11.83 -3.71 4.60
CA THR A 98 -11.00 -2.50 4.62
C THR A 98 -9.95 -2.56 5.73
N ASP A 99 -8.84 -1.84 5.54
CA ASP A 99 -7.75 -1.72 6.48
C ASP A 99 -7.05 -0.35 6.32
N LEU A 100 -6.31 0.08 7.32
CA LEU A 100 -5.59 1.36 7.37
C LEU A 100 -4.21 1.17 7.97
N ARG A 101 -3.21 1.78 7.36
CA ARG A 101 -1.86 1.89 7.91
C ARG A 101 -1.47 3.34 8.03
N ILE A 102 -1.38 3.84 9.25
CA ILE A 102 -0.83 5.17 9.59
C ILE A 102 0.68 5.02 9.76
N PHE A 103 1.46 5.83 9.06
CA PHE A 103 2.92 5.65 9.01
C PHE A 103 3.66 6.21 10.23
N ALA A 104 2.95 6.84 11.17
CA ALA A 104 3.51 7.43 12.39
C ALA A 104 4.70 8.37 12.12
N LYS A 105 4.68 9.07 10.99
CA LYS A 105 5.67 10.11 10.72
C LYS A 105 5.43 11.29 11.65
N PRO A 106 6.48 11.91 12.22
CA PRO A 106 6.31 12.90 13.30
C PRO A 106 5.57 14.16 12.85
N GLU A 107 5.79 14.62 11.63
CA GLU A 107 5.23 15.88 11.15
C GLU A 107 4.91 15.85 9.66
N VAL A 108 4.00 16.69 9.24
CA VAL A 108 3.75 17.04 7.84
C VAL A 108 4.51 18.32 7.53
N HIS A 109 5.17 18.37 6.38
CA HIS A 109 5.71 19.59 5.80
C HIS A 109 5.34 19.63 4.32
N GLY A 110 4.51 20.63 3.94
CA GLY A 110 3.95 20.74 2.60
C GLY A 110 3.00 19.56 2.26
N HIS A 111 3.32 18.76 1.26
CA HIS A 111 2.57 17.54 0.90
C HIS A 111 3.31 16.31 1.38
N ARG A 112 2.68 15.49 2.22
CA ARG A 112 3.30 14.27 2.73
C ARG A 112 2.32 13.11 2.77
N ARG A 113 2.73 11.96 2.23
CA ARG A 113 1.98 10.71 2.38
C ARG A 113 2.14 10.23 3.83
N MET A 114 1.03 10.20 4.57
CA MET A 114 1.01 9.90 6.01
C MET A 114 0.36 8.56 6.33
N ALA A 115 -0.45 8.03 5.42
CA ALA A 115 -1.12 6.76 5.61
C ALA A 115 -1.44 6.11 4.25
N VAL A 116 -1.92 4.88 4.30
CA VAL A 116 -2.52 4.16 3.18
C VAL A 116 -3.75 3.42 3.65
N ALA A 117 -4.85 3.60 2.92
CA ALA A 117 -6.05 2.78 3.03
C ALA A 117 -5.91 1.57 2.10
N LEU A 118 -6.37 0.41 2.57
CA LEU A 118 -6.33 -0.85 1.85
C LEU A 118 -7.75 -1.43 1.80
N ALA A 119 -8.10 -2.07 0.71
CA ALA A 119 -9.39 -2.75 0.62
C ALA A 119 -9.34 -3.99 -0.27
N ILE A 120 -10.24 -4.92 0.04
CA ILE A 120 -10.56 -6.10 -0.78
C ILE A 120 -11.98 -5.91 -1.30
N GLY A 121 -12.14 -6.04 -2.61
CA GLY A 121 -13.42 -5.91 -3.32
C GLY A 121 -13.71 -7.10 -4.21
N THR A 122 -14.92 -7.11 -4.73
CA THR A 122 -15.38 -8.13 -5.71
C THR A 122 -14.80 -7.90 -7.12
N ASP A 123 -14.43 -6.66 -7.39
CA ASP A 123 -13.77 -6.22 -8.62
C ASP A 123 -12.91 -4.99 -8.37
N GLU A 124 -12.24 -4.49 -9.40
CA GLU A 124 -11.33 -3.33 -9.30
C GLU A 124 -12.06 -2.06 -8.86
N ALA A 125 -13.27 -1.82 -9.36
CA ALA A 125 -14.04 -0.63 -9.03
C ALA A 125 -14.49 -0.65 -7.56
N ASP A 126 -14.98 -1.80 -7.08
CA ASP A 126 -15.39 -2.00 -5.69
C ASP A 126 -14.20 -1.87 -4.72
N ALA A 127 -13.07 -2.51 -5.03
CA ALA A 127 -11.87 -2.41 -4.20
C ALA A 127 -11.35 -0.97 -4.09
N ARG A 128 -11.29 -0.25 -5.21
CA ARG A 128 -10.88 1.16 -5.24
C ARG A 128 -11.83 2.07 -4.47
N ALA A 129 -13.14 1.94 -4.71
CA ALA A 129 -14.14 2.72 -4.00
C ALA A 129 -14.09 2.51 -2.48
N LYS A 130 -13.91 1.27 -2.02
CA LYS A 130 -13.74 0.96 -0.60
C LYS A 130 -12.50 1.61 0.00
N ALA A 131 -11.34 1.52 -0.68
CA ALA A 131 -10.11 2.14 -0.20
C ALA A 131 -10.21 3.68 -0.16
N GLU A 132 -10.84 4.28 -1.16
CA GLU A 132 -11.12 5.72 -1.22
C GLU A 132 -12.08 6.15 -0.11
N ASN A 133 -13.17 5.41 0.13
CA ASN A 133 -14.11 5.68 1.21
C ASN A 133 -13.45 5.65 2.59
N VAL A 134 -12.48 4.77 2.83
CA VAL A 134 -11.69 4.79 4.07
C VAL A 134 -10.95 6.10 4.21
N ALA A 135 -10.27 6.57 3.15
CA ALA A 135 -9.51 7.81 3.18
C ALA A 135 -10.41 9.03 3.38
N GLU A 136 -11.55 9.10 2.67
CA GLU A 136 -12.50 10.20 2.74
C GLU A 136 -13.27 10.27 4.08
N SER A 137 -13.46 9.12 4.74
CA SER A 137 -14.14 9.06 6.04
C SER A 137 -13.26 9.47 7.21
N LEU A 138 -11.95 9.58 7.02
CA LEU A 138 -11.04 10.07 8.06
C LEU A 138 -11.19 11.57 8.24
N GLU A 139 -11.18 11.98 9.50
CA GLU A 139 -11.01 13.38 9.88
C GLU A 139 -9.55 13.57 10.27
N ILE A 140 -8.87 14.51 9.61
CA ILE A 140 -7.43 14.71 9.80
C ILE A 140 -7.18 16.17 10.13
N ASP A 141 -6.74 16.41 11.36
CA ASP A 141 -6.34 17.72 11.83
C ASP A 141 -4.81 17.84 11.82
N ILE A 142 -4.30 19.06 11.62
CA ILE A 142 -2.88 19.39 11.73
C ILE A 142 -2.76 20.42 12.86
N ALA A 143 -1.97 20.08 13.87
CA ALA A 143 -1.71 20.91 15.05
C ALA A 143 -0.28 21.44 15.07
#